data_51809e2f60e64954856909bc1164af5f
#
_entry.id   51809e2f60e64954856909bc1164af5f
#
_cell.length_a   1.000
_cell.length_b   1.000
_cell.length_c   1.000
_cell.angle_alpha   90.00
_cell.angle_beta   90.00
_cell.angle_gamma   90.00
#
_symmetry.space_group_name_H-M   'P 1'
#
loop_
_entity.id
_entity.type
_entity.pdbx_description
1 polymer ?
#
loop_
_entity_poly.entity_id
_entity_poly.type
_entity_poly.pdbx_seq_one_letter_code
_entity_poly.pdbx_strand_id
1 'polypeptide(L)'
;MLKLKHSKFDLASFQSSGDGGNMCLELALEGERLCKAGDCRAGVAFFQAAIQAGTDDLRTLSAIYSQLGNAYFYLGDYVKAMQYHKHDLTLARFVCYNTLCLYLYGV
;
A
#
# COMPACT_ATOMS: atom_id res chain seq x y z
N MET A 1 -3.37 13.25 -18.02
CA MET A 1 -2.67 12.08 -17.61
C MET A 1 -2.77 11.87 -16.11
N LEU A 2 -3.12 10.69 -15.72
CA LEU A 2 -3.26 10.38 -14.31
C LEU A 2 -1.90 10.30 -13.64
N LYS A 3 -1.84 10.83 -12.46
CA LYS A 3 -0.62 10.76 -11.67
C LYS A 3 -0.94 10.10 -10.35
N LEU A 4 0.00 9.29 -9.89
CA LEU A 4 -0.19 8.58 -8.63
C LEU A 4 0.15 9.42 -7.43
N LYS A 5 0.48 10.66 -7.64
CA LYS A 5 1.02 11.50 -6.57
C LYS A 5 0.02 11.84 -5.48
N HIS A 6 -1.25 11.64 -5.70
CA HIS A 6 -2.26 12.02 -4.72
C HIS A 6 -2.77 10.85 -3.92
N SER A 7 -1.99 9.82 -3.83
CA SER A 7 -2.38 8.70 -2.99
C SER A 7 -2.49 9.16 -1.54
N LYS A 8 -3.60 8.81 -0.91
CA LYS A 8 -3.75 9.07 0.52
C LYS A 8 -2.70 8.35 1.33
N PHE A 9 -2.21 7.26 0.80
CA PHE A 9 -1.27 6.40 1.50
C PHE A 9 0.08 6.59 0.89
N ASP A 10 0.68 7.72 1.23
CA ASP A 10 2.04 8.01 0.80
C ASP A 10 2.98 7.27 1.72
N LEU A 11 3.64 6.27 1.19
CA LEU A 11 4.51 5.43 2.00
C LEU A 11 5.66 6.19 2.61
N ALA A 12 6.05 7.29 2.00
CA ALA A 12 7.13 8.09 2.56
C ALA A 12 6.77 8.62 3.95
N SER A 13 5.49 8.85 4.20
CA SER A 13 5.06 9.37 5.49
C SER A 13 5.08 8.31 6.59
N PHE A 14 5.23 7.06 6.21
CA PHE A 14 5.30 5.98 7.18
C PHE A 14 6.71 5.64 7.58
N GLN A 15 7.66 6.39 7.09
CA GLN A 15 9.05 6.11 7.35
C GLN A 15 9.29 6.19 8.84
N SER A 16 9.54 5.07 9.43
CA SER A 16 9.81 5.05 10.84
C SER A 16 11.27 5.32 11.08
N SER A 17 11.53 5.85 12.22
CA SER A 17 12.85 6.24 12.57
C SER A 17 13.70 5.02 12.87
N GLY A 18 14.71 4.84 12.11
CA GLY A 18 15.84 4.10 12.54
C GLY A 18 15.69 2.63 12.77
N ASP A 19 14.64 2.09 12.33
CA ASP A 19 14.49 0.68 12.52
C ASP A 19 15.03 -0.03 11.31
N GLY A 20 16.27 -0.35 11.34
CA GLY A 20 16.96 -0.84 10.19
C GLY A 20 16.46 -2.15 9.63
N GLY A 21 15.42 -2.71 10.19
CA GLY A 21 14.99 -4.01 9.74
C GLY A 21 13.76 -4.02 8.88
N ASN A 22 13.27 -2.89 8.46
CA ASN A 22 11.99 -2.87 7.78
C ASN A 22 12.18 -2.98 6.28
N MET A 23 12.49 -4.18 5.82
CA MET A 23 12.70 -4.40 4.40
C MET A 23 11.41 -4.20 3.61
N CYS A 24 10.27 -4.55 4.21
CA CYS A 24 9.00 -4.35 3.52
C CYS A 24 8.81 -2.89 3.16
N LEU A 25 9.02 -1.99 4.11
CA LEU A 25 8.85 -0.57 3.84
C LEU A 25 9.85 -0.08 2.81
N GLU A 26 11.09 -0.52 2.91
CA GLU A 26 12.10 -0.10 1.95
C GLU A 26 11.76 -0.52 0.53
N LEU A 27 11.32 -1.76 0.38
CA LEU A 27 10.92 -2.23 -0.94
C LEU A 27 9.70 -1.47 -1.45
N ALA A 28 8.76 -1.20 -0.56
CA ALA A 28 7.56 -0.48 -0.96
C ALA A 28 7.89 0.95 -1.36
N LEU A 29 8.79 1.60 -0.65
CA LEU A 29 9.20 2.96 -1.01
C LEU A 29 9.84 2.98 -2.39
N GLU A 30 10.66 1.99 -2.70
CA GLU A 30 11.25 1.92 -4.02
C GLU A 30 10.20 1.69 -5.09
N GLY A 31 9.22 0.83 -4.80
CA GLY A 31 8.12 0.63 -5.72
C GLY A 31 7.34 1.91 -5.97
N GLU A 32 7.09 2.66 -4.92
CA GLU A 32 6.39 3.93 -5.04
C GLU A 32 7.19 4.90 -5.90
N ARG A 33 8.50 4.98 -5.66
CA ARG A 33 9.35 5.87 -6.43
C ARG A 33 9.31 5.52 -7.92
N LEU A 34 9.37 4.23 -8.23
CA LEU A 34 9.35 3.80 -9.62
C LEU A 34 8.01 4.10 -10.29
N CYS A 35 6.92 3.90 -9.59
CA CYS A 35 5.61 4.21 -10.13
C CYS A 35 5.48 5.71 -10.40
N LYS A 36 5.95 6.53 -9.48
CA LYS A 36 5.90 7.98 -9.69
C LYS A 36 6.76 8.42 -10.85
N ALA A 37 7.84 7.68 -11.11
CA ALA A 37 8.69 7.96 -12.25
C ALA A 37 8.10 7.46 -13.57
N GLY A 38 6.99 6.74 -13.50
CA GLY A 38 6.33 6.24 -14.70
C GLY A 38 6.61 4.77 -15.00
N ASP A 39 7.40 4.10 -14.17
CA ASP A 39 7.75 2.71 -14.38
C ASP A 39 6.91 1.84 -13.45
N CYS A 40 5.64 1.74 -13.75
CA CYS A 40 4.74 0.98 -12.89
C CYS A 40 5.03 -0.51 -12.91
N ARG A 41 5.58 -0.98 -14.01
CA ARG A 41 5.88 -2.41 -14.11
C ARG A 41 6.94 -2.81 -13.09
N ALA A 42 8.00 -2.02 -13.00
CA ALA A 42 9.01 -2.26 -12.00
C ALA A 42 8.47 -1.99 -10.59
N GLY A 43 7.65 -0.95 -10.47
CA GLY A 43 7.05 -0.65 -9.19
C GLY A 43 6.23 -1.79 -8.62
N VAL A 44 5.45 -2.44 -9.49
CA VAL A 44 4.67 -3.61 -9.08
C VAL A 44 5.57 -4.71 -8.53
N ALA A 45 6.68 -4.96 -9.20
CA ALA A 45 7.59 -6.01 -8.75
C ALA A 45 8.11 -5.70 -7.35
N PHE A 46 8.43 -4.45 -7.08
CA PHE A 46 8.90 -4.07 -5.75
C PHE A 46 7.79 -4.14 -4.71
N PHE A 47 6.58 -3.75 -5.08
CA PHE A 47 5.46 -3.88 -4.14
C PHE A 47 5.20 -5.34 -3.79
N GLN A 48 5.28 -6.21 -4.76
CA GLN A 48 5.07 -7.63 -4.48
C GLN A 48 6.18 -8.21 -3.62
N ALA A 49 7.41 -7.78 -3.86
CA ALA A 49 8.51 -8.18 -3.01
C ALA A 49 8.30 -7.68 -1.59
N ALA A 50 7.75 -6.48 -1.44
CA ALA A 50 7.47 -5.95 -0.12
C ALA A 50 6.44 -6.79 0.62
N ILE A 51 5.40 -7.22 -0.08
CA ILE A 51 4.39 -8.06 0.53
C ILE A 51 5.02 -9.39 0.98
N GLN A 52 5.88 -9.94 0.16
CA GLN A 52 6.55 -11.19 0.51
C GLN A 52 7.47 -11.03 1.70
N ALA A 53 8.12 -9.88 1.81
CA ALA A 53 8.95 -9.62 2.97
C ALA A 53 8.13 -9.56 4.25
N GLY A 54 6.91 -9.08 4.13
CA GLY A 54 5.98 -9.09 5.25
C GLY A 54 6.11 -7.92 6.19
N THR A 55 5.00 -7.59 6.82
CA THR A 55 4.99 -6.53 7.82
C THR A 55 3.83 -6.77 8.77
N ASP A 56 4.04 -6.38 10.03
CA ASP A 56 2.97 -6.40 11.02
C ASP A 56 2.13 -5.14 10.98
N ASP A 57 2.61 -4.13 10.29
CA ASP A 57 1.93 -2.84 10.25
C ASP A 57 0.85 -2.87 9.18
N LEU A 58 -0.40 -2.97 9.61
CA LEU A 58 -1.52 -3.07 8.69
C LEU A 58 -1.67 -1.81 7.84
N ARG A 59 -1.26 -0.66 8.36
CA ARG A 59 -1.33 0.57 7.57
C ARG A 59 -0.35 0.52 6.41
N THR A 60 0.84 0.04 6.66
CA THR A 60 1.82 -0.13 5.59
C THR A 60 1.30 -1.12 4.55
N LEU A 61 0.76 -2.23 5.01
CA LEU A 61 0.24 -3.24 4.09
C LEU A 61 -0.92 -2.70 3.27
N SER A 62 -1.82 -1.97 3.91
CA SER A 62 -2.94 -1.36 3.21
C SER A 62 -2.45 -0.40 2.14
N ALA A 63 -1.46 0.42 2.47
CA ALA A 63 -0.90 1.36 1.50
C ALA A 63 -0.28 0.63 0.32
N ILE A 64 0.42 -0.47 0.59
CA ILE A 64 1.02 -1.24 -0.49
C ILE A 64 -0.06 -1.80 -1.42
N TYR A 65 -1.12 -2.36 -0.84
CA TYR A 65 -2.21 -2.89 -1.66
C TYR A 65 -2.87 -1.79 -2.48
N SER A 66 -3.08 -0.63 -1.88
CA SER A 66 -3.68 0.48 -2.59
C SER A 66 -2.82 0.89 -3.77
N GLN A 67 -1.54 0.99 -3.56
CA GLN A 67 -0.64 1.40 -4.64
C GLN A 67 -0.48 0.32 -5.70
N LEU A 68 -0.53 -0.94 -5.29
CA LEU A 68 -0.55 -2.02 -6.27
C LEU A 68 -1.79 -1.94 -7.15
N GLY A 69 -2.94 -1.68 -6.55
CA GLY A 69 -4.15 -1.53 -7.33
C GLY A 69 -4.04 -0.39 -8.33
N ASN A 70 -3.51 0.73 -7.88
CA ASN A 70 -3.30 1.86 -8.78
C ASN A 70 -2.34 1.53 -9.90
N ALA A 71 -1.25 0.85 -9.59
CA ALA A 71 -0.26 0.51 -10.60
C ALA A 71 -0.82 -0.44 -11.63
N TYR A 72 -1.56 -1.44 -11.20
CA TYR A 72 -2.18 -2.36 -12.15
C TYR A 72 -3.23 -1.66 -13.00
N PHE A 73 -3.96 -0.72 -12.42
CA PHE A 73 -4.90 0.07 -13.20
C PHE A 73 -4.18 0.83 -14.30
N TYR A 74 -3.06 1.43 -13.97
CA TYR A 74 -2.24 2.13 -14.94
C TYR A 74 -1.76 1.20 -16.05
N LEU A 75 -1.44 -0.04 -15.69
CA LEU A 75 -0.95 -1.00 -16.66
C LEU A 75 -2.06 -1.63 -17.48
N GLY A 76 -3.31 -1.32 -17.16
CA GLY A 76 -4.44 -1.85 -17.90
C GLY A 76 -4.95 -3.18 -17.39
N ASP A 77 -4.39 -3.68 -16.32
CA ASP A 77 -4.85 -4.94 -15.75
C ASP A 77 -5.89 -4.65 -14.68
N TYR A 78 -7.12 -4.45 -15.15
CA TYR A 78 -8.19 -3.99 -14.27
C TYR A 78 -8.64 -5.07 -13.30
N VAL A 79 -8.49 -6.32 -13.67
CA VAL A 79 -8.86 -7.42 -12.78
C VAL A 79 -7.97 -7.42 -11.56
N LYS A 80 -6.67 -7.35 -11.76
CA LYS A 80 -5.75 -7.30 -10.65
C LYS A 80 -5.88 -6.03 -9.86
N ALA A 81 -6.12 -4.91 -10.55
CA ALA A 81 -6.35 -3.65 -9.87
C ALA A 81 -7.51 -3.78 -8.89
N MET A 82 -8.58 -4.39 -9.34
CA MET A 82 -9.74 -4.57 -8.49
C MET A 82 -9.45 -5.51 -7.33
N GLN A 83 -8.71 -6.57 -7.60
CA GLN A 83 -8.37 -7.52 -6.54
C GLN A 83 -7.56 -6.85 -5.44
N TYR A 84 -6.58 -6.05 -5.80
CA TYR A 84 -5.74 -5.41 -4.79
C TYR A 84 -6.49 -4.31 -4.06
N HIS A 85 -7.37 -3.60 -4.75
CA HIS A 85 -8.21 -2.63 -4.06
C HIS A 85 -9.18 -3.30 -3.11
N LYS A 86 -9.64 -4.49 -3.43
CA LYS A 86 -10.46 -5.26 -2.51
C LYS A 86 -9.69 -5.64 -1.27
N HIS A 87 -8.44 -6.07 -1.44
CA HIS A 87 -7.60 -6.35 -0.29
C HIS A 87 -7.41 -5.13 0.58
N ASP A 88 -7.17 -3.99 -0.07
CA ASP A 88 -7.00 -2.75 0.67
C ASP A 88 -8.27 -2.41 1.44
N LEU A 89 -9.42 -2.53 0.80
CA LEU A 89 -10.68 -2.23 1.46
C LEU A 89 -10.93 -3.16 2.63
N THR A 90 -10.57 -4.41 2.50
CA THR A 90 -10.75 -5.36 3.57
C THR A 90 -9.91 -4.97 4.77
N LEU A 91 -8.65 -4.61 4.54
CA LEU A 91 -7.79 -4.16 5.63
C LEU A 91 -8.29 -2.87 6.24
N ALA A 92 -8.67 -1.93 5.40
CA ALA A 92 -9.14 -0.64 5.88
C ALA A 92 -10.42 -0.81 6.70
N ARG A 93 -11.30 -1.69 6.25
CA ARG A 93 -12.53 -1.95 6.96
C ARG A 93 -12.25 -2.59 8.32
N PHE A 94 -11.30 -3.50 8.35
CA PHE A 94 -10.94 -4.14 9.60
C PHE A 94 -10.40 -3.13 10.61
N VAL A 95 -9.53 -2.26 10.17
CA VAL A 95 -8.98 -1.23 11.04
C VAL A 95 -10.07 -0.26 11.48
N CYS A 96 -10.90 0.17 10.54
CA CYS A 96 -12.00 1.08 10.86
C CYS A 96 -13.00 0.45 11.81
N TYR A 97 -13.29 -0.81 11.60
CA TYR A 97 -14.23 -1.50 12.45
C TYR A 97 -13.72 -1.54 13.89
N ASN A 98 -12.46 -1.84 14.07
CA ASN A 98 -11.88 -1.86 15.40
C ASN A 98 -11.95 -0.48 16.04
N THR A 99 -11.63 0.55 15.27
CA THR A 99 -11.67 1.92 15.79
C THR A 99 -13.10 2.30 16.15
N LEU A 100 -14.05 1.99 15.27
CA LEU A 100 -15.45 2.29 15.53
C LEU A 100 -15.97 1.53 16.73
N CYS A 101 -15.55 0.30 16.87
CA CYS A 101 -15.96 -0.50 18.01
C CYS A 101 -15.52 0.17 19.32
N LEU A 102 -14.27 0.59 19.34
CA LEU A 102 -13.77 1.31 20.50
C LEU A 102 -14.53 2.60 20.75
N TYR A 103 -14.87 3.28 19.69
CA TYR A 103 -15.58 4.55 19.77
C TYR A 103 -17.01 4.35 20.27
N LEU A 104 -17.72 3.41 19.65
CA LEU A 104 -19.14 3.25 19.92
C LEU A 104 -19.41 2.58 21.25
N TYR A 105 -18.54 1.68 21.64
CA TYR A 105 -18.78 0.91 22.86
C TYR A 105 -17.92 1.35 24.03
N GLY A 106 -17.13 2.35 23.84
CA GLY A 106 -16.32 2.88 24.92
C GLY A 106 -15.26 1.92 25.42
N VAL A 107 -14.85 1.02 24.60
CA VAL A 107 -13.92 -0.01 25.01
C VAL A 107 -12.52 0.33 24.64
#